data_b584dfa0705164059851c950c6cf5389
#
_entry.id   b584dfa0705164059851c950c6cf5389
#
_cell.length_a   1.000
_cell.length_b   1.000
_cell.length_c   1.000
_cell.angle_alpha   90.00
_cell.angle_beta   90.00
_cell.angle_gamma   90.00
#
_symmetry.space_group_name_H-M   'P 1'
#
loop_
_entity.id
_entity.type
_entity.pdbx_description
1 polymer ?
#
loop_
_entity_poly.entity_id
_entity_poly.type
_entity_poly.pdbx_seq_one_letter_code
_entity_poly.pdbx_strand_id
1 'polypeptide(L)'
;MCSTKFKYLQDLIRYHYLLNFKFQNKRINEESGFMYKITLSEKDTPKKWYNIAADLPVEPPEYSQTEEGRQLENLPKIFSKGVLGQELSTERWIEIPKEIREIYKKIGRPSPLFRAKGLEEHLDTPAKIFYKREDMSPTGSHKLNTAIAQAYYAKEDGIERLTTETGAGQWGTALSLACKLMGLECLVYMVKVSFKQKPYRKTVMQIYDGDVIPSPSNTTEYGKKVLAENPDHPGSLGIAISEAIEVALSDDKAYYSLGSVLNHVMLHQTVIGQEIKMQLDQIDATPDVMVGCVGGGSNFAGSTFPFIKDKLSGDLDCEFIAAEPSSCPTITQGEYKYDFGDTCGLTPLIKMYTLGHDYIPPSVHAGGLRYHGMAPHVALLAHEKVIEARTVNQIDVFESNKIFAQTEGVIPAPETGHAVKIGIDEAIKARKTGEEKNIVINFSGHGLLDLQGYDDFLEGKLED
;
A
#
# COMPACT_ATOMS: atom_id res chain seq x y z
N MET A 1 6.57 -18.63 -76.00
CA MET A 1 7.27 -17.49 -75.35
C MET A 1 6.40 -16.63 -74.37
N CYS A 2 5.08 -16.74 -74.36
CA CYS A 2 4.19 -15.90 -73.53
C CYS A 2 3.96 -16.47 -72.14
N SER A 3 4.01 -17.79 -71.94
CA SER A 3 3.71 -18.49 -70.64
C SER A 3 4.83 -18.32 -69.58
N THR A 4 6.08 -18.23 -70.01
CA THR A 4 7.25 -18.14 -69.08
C THR A 4 7.38 -16.74 -68.46
N LYS A 5 6.99 -15.68 -69.20
CA LYS A 5 6.99 -14.29 -68.69
C LYS A 5 5.90 -14.05 -67.66
N PHE A 6 4.74 -14.72 -67.77
CA PHE A 6 3.63 -14.58 -66.85
C PHE A 6 3.93 -15.26 -65.49
N LYS A 7 4.61 -16.41 -65.53
CA LYS A 7 5.02 -17.10 -64.33
C LYS A 7 6.10 -16.33 -63.56
N TYR A 8 7.05 -15.72 -64.26
CA TYR A 8 8.08 -14.88 -63.66
C TYR A 8 7.51 -13.64 -62.98
N LEU A 9 6.49 -13.02 -63.58
CA LEU A 9 5.79 -11.87 -62.99
C LEU A 9 4.98 -12.24 -61.72
N GLN A 10 4.32 -13.39 -61.72
CA GLN A 10 3.61 -13.92 -60.55
C GLN A 10 4.58 -14.25 -59.38
N ASP A 11 5.74 -14.83 -59.68
CA ASP A 11 6.78 -15.15 -58.68
C ASP A 11 7.39 -13.86 -58.12
N LEU A 12 7.62 -12.83 -58.93
CA LEU A 12 8.11 -11.51 -58.50
C LEU A 12 7.10 -10.77 -57.58
N ILE A 13 5.83 -10.81 -57.96
CA ILE A 13 4.76 -10.21 -57.15
C ILE A 13 4.62 -10.95 -55.82
N ARG A 14 4.71 -12.29 -55.82
CA ARG A 14 4.66 -13.12 -54.60
C ARG A 14 5.86 -12.86 -53.71
N TYR A 15 7.07 -12.71 -54.29
CA TYR A 15 8.29 -12.37 -53.58
C TYR A 15 8.23 -10.95 -52.97
N HIS A 16 7.69 -10.00 -53.70
CA HIS A 16 7.49 -8.61 -53.23
C HIS A 16 6.45 -8.54 -52.10
N TYR A 17 5.35 -9.33 -52.22
CA TYR A 17 4.34 -9.46 -51.17
C TYR A 17 4.89 -10.13 -49.89
N LEU A 18 5.71 -11.17 -50.01
CA LEU A 18 6.36 -11.85 -48.92
C LEU A 18 7.44 -10.99 -48.24
N LEU A 19 8.17 -10.19 -49.02
CA LEU A 19 9.14 -9.22 -48.53
C LEU A 19 8.42 -8.08 -47.77
N ASN A 20 7.40 -7.48 -48.34
CA ASN A 20 6.60 -6.45 -47.66
C ASN A 20 5.89 -6.99 -46.42
N PHE A 21 5.38 -8.22 -46.43
CA PHE A 21 4.77 -8.85 -45.28
C PHE A 21 5.80 -9.15 -44.19
N LYS A 22 7.02 -9.58 -44.53
CA LYS A 22 8.14 -9.73 -43.59
C LYS A 22 8.63 -8.39 -43.06
N PHE A 23 8.71 -7.34 -43.90
CA PHE A 23 9.11 -6.00 -43.47
C PHE A 23 8.02 -5.33 -42.63
N GLN A 24 6.73 -5.47 -42.96
CA GLN A 24 5.65 -5.02 -42.10
C GLN A 24 5.58 -5.78 -40.79
N ASN A 25 5.71 -7.10 -40.80
CA ASN A 25 5.77 -7.88 -39.56
C ASN A 25 7.03 -7.58 -38.74
N LYS A 26 8.18 -7.28 -39.36
CA LYS A 26 9.38 -6.85 -38.65
C LYS A 26 9.22 -5.44 -38.06
N ARG A 27 8.59 -4.49 -38.78
CA ARG A 27 8.22 -3.17 -38.25
C ARG A 27 7.15 -3.26 -37.15
N ILE A 28 6.12 -4.09 -37.34
CA ILE A 28 5.09 -4.35 -36.32
C ILE A 28 5.72 -5.00 -35.10
N ASN A 29 6.70 -5.93 -35.24
CA ASN A 29 7.42 -6.53 -34.13
C ASN A 29 8.46 -5.59 -33.50
N GLU A 30 9.04 -4.64 -34.24
CA GLU A 30 9.92 -3.60 -33.68
C GLU A 30 9.11 -2.45 -33.03
N GLU A 31 7.91 -2.12 -33.54
CA GLU A 31 6.96 -1.18 -32.90
C GLU A 31 6.12 -1.83 -31.80
N SER A 32 5.87 -3.15 -31.80
CA SER A 32 5.18 -3.89 -30.74
C SER A 32 6.08 -4.25 -29.54
N GLY A 33 7.39 -3.94 -29.60
CA GLY A 33 8.37 -4.30 -28.58
C GLY A 33 8.35 -3.44 -27.31
N PHE A 34 7.58 -2.34 -27.25
CA PHE A 34 7.64 -1.44 -26.12
C PHE A 34 6.27 -1.09 -25.53
N MET A 35 5.90 -1.72 -24.41
CA MET A 35 4.65 -1.46 -23.72
C MET A 35 4.89 -0.59 -22.48
N TYR A 36 4.43 0.68 -22.50
CA TYR A 36 4.49 1.59 -21.36
C TYR A 36 3.50 1.22 -20.27
N LYS A 37 2.36 0.65 -20.63
CA LYS A 37 1.24 0.39 -19.74
C LYS A 37 0.71 -1.02 -19.96
N ILE A 38 0.73 -1.83 -18.91
CA ILE A 38 0.22 -3.21 -18.90
C ILE A 38 -1.08 -3.20 -18.14
N THR A 39 -2.17 -3.60 -18.81
CA THR A 39 -3.53 -3.56 -18.26
C THR A 39 -4.16 -4.94 -18.26
N LEU A 40 -4.95 -5.19 -17.24
CA LEU A 40 -5.85 -6.33 -17.14
C LEU A 40 -7.27 -5.88 -17.46
N SER A 41 -8.13 -6.80 -17.85
CA SER A 41 -9.57 -6.55 -18.02
C SER A 41 -10.30 -6.69 -16.68
N GLU A 42 -11.53 -6.17 -16.57
CA GLU A 42 -12.37 -6.38 -15.38
C GLU A 42 -12.62 -7.87 -15.06
N LYS A 43 -12.51 -8.77 -16.06
CA LYS A 43 -12.66 -10.22 -15.87
C LYS A 43 -11.52 -10.81 -15.06
N ASP A 44 -10.36 -10.15 -15.07
CA ASP A 44 -9.14 -10.56 -14.39
C ASP A 44 -9.08 -10.04 -12.95
N THR A 45 -10.12 -9.32 -12.48
CA THR A 45 -10.23 -8.93 -11.06
C THR A 45 -10.13 -10.17 -10.18
N PRO A 46 -9.21 -10.21 -9.20
CA PRO A 46 -9.04 -11.35 -8.31
C PRO A 46 -10.37 -11.76 -7.64
N LYS A 47 -10.63 -13.06 -7.58
CA LYS A 47 -11.84 -13.61 -6.96
C LYS A 47 -11.63 -14.03 -5.51
N LYS A 48 -10.37 -14.17 -5.11
CA LYS A 48 -9.93 -14.57 -3.77
C LYS A 48 -8.82 -13.68 -3.31
N TRP A 49 -8.77 -13.41 -2.03
CA TRP A 49 -7.59 -12.86 -1.38
C TRP A 49 -6.60 -13.99 -1.08
N TYR A 50 -5.32 -13.71 -1.21
CA TYR A 50 -4.25 -14.62 -0.81
C TYR A 50 -3.85 -14.35 0.65
N ASN A 51 -3.87 -15.38 1.48
CA ASN A 51 -3.48 -15.32 2.88
C ASN A 51 -2.09 -15.94 3.09
N ILE A 52 -1.11 -15.11 3.41
CA ILE A 52 0.28 -15.54 3.66
C ILE A 52 0.40 -16.45 4.88
N ALA A 53 -0.54 -16.41 5.84
CA ALA A 53 -0.52 -17.24 7.05
C ALA A 53 -0.42 -18.74 6.73
N ALA A 54 -0.94 -19.17 5.57
CA ALA A 54 -0.86 -20.57 5.12
C ALA A 54 0.53 -21.00 4.61
N ASP A 55 1.43 -20.06 4.37
CA ASP A 55 2.72 -20.29 3.71
C ASP A 55 3.91 -19.67 4.50
N LEU A 56 3.68 -19.15 5.71
CA LEU A 56 4.75 -18.60 6.54
C LEU A 56 5.80 -19.67 6.88
N PRO A 57 7.09 -19.29 6.99
CA PRO A 57 8.17 -20.25 7.26
C PRO A 57 8.13 -20.85 8.67
N VAL A 58 7.44 -20.16 9.59
CA VAL A 58 7.19 -20.60 10.98
C VAL A 58 5.79 -20.16 11.39
N GLU A 59 5.23 -20.82 12.41
CA GLU A 59 3.91 -20.47 12.95
C GLU A 59 3.91 -19.03 13.51
N PRO A 60 2.94 -18.19 13.14
CA PRO A 60 2.88 -16.82 13.63
C PRO A 60 2.58 -16.80 15.14
N PRO A 61 3.22 -15.89 15.91
CA PRO A 61 2.93 -15.72 17.33
C PRO A 61 1.45 -15.35 17.55
N GLU A 62 0.83 -15.97 18.54
CA GLU A 62 -0.55 -15.67 18.94
C GLU A 62 -0.68 -14.27 19.53
N TYR A 63 -1.88 -13.70 19.47
CA TYR A 63 -2.22 -12.48 20.20
C TYR A 63 -2.27 -12.75 21.70
N SER A 64 -1.86 -11.78 22.48
CA SER A 64 -1.83 -11.88 23.93
C SER A 64 -2.54 -10.69 24.58
N GLN A 65 -2.69 -10.71 25.89
CA GLN A 65 -3.22 -9.61 26.69
C GLN A 65 -2.46 -9.51 28.02
N THR A 66 -2.59 -8.39 28.71
CA THR A 66 -2.07 -8.25 30.07
C THR A 66 -2.88 -9.11 31.04
N GLU A 67 -2.29 -9.49 32.21
CA GLU A 67 -2.98 -10.30 33.21
C GLU A 67 -4.28 -9.67 33.72
N GLU A 68 -4.35 -8.35 33.81
CA GLU A 68 -5.52 -7.58 34.23
C GLU A 68 -6.41 -7.10 33.09
N GLY A 69 -5.96 -7.31 31.82
CA GLY A 69 -6.60 -6.75 30.64
C GLY A 69 -7.69 -7.63 30.05
N ARG A 70 -8.57 -6.99 29.27
CA ARG A 70 -9.65 -7.65 28.52
C ARG A 70 -9.56 -7.40 27.02
N GLN A 71 -8.34 -7.14 26.52
CA GLN A 71 -8.11 -6.71 25.15
C GLN A 71 -8.63 -7.72 24.13
N LEU A 72 -8.46 -9.03 24.38
CA LEU A 72 -8.98 -10.08 23.50
C LEU A 72 -10.51 -10.15 23.53
N GLU A 73 -11.15 -9.90 24.70
CA GLU A 73 -12.62 -9.87 24.84
C GLU A 73 -13.25 -8.69 24.11
N ASN A 74 -12.49 -7.62 23.84
CA ASN A 74 -12.97 -6.44 23.14
C ASN A 74 -12.96 -6.61 21.61
N LEU A 75 -12.16 -7.52 21.06
CA LEU A 75 -12.07 -7.70 19.60
C LEU A 75 -13.44 -7.91 18.94
N PRO A 76 -14.33 -8.80 19.42
CA PRO A 76 -15.66 -8.99 18.84
C PRO A 76 -16.61 -7.79 19.00
N LYS A 77 -16.28 -6.84 19.88
CA LYS A 77 -17.08 -5.62 20.11
C LYS A 77 -16.70 -4.49 19.16
N ILE A 78 -15.46 -4.51 18.65
CA ILE A 78 -14.91 -3.45 17.81
C ILE A 78 -14.71 -3.84 16.35
N PHE A 79 -14.72 -5.15 16.03
CA PHE A 79 -14.54 -5.65 14.66
C PHE A 79 -15.70 -6.53 14.23
N SER A 80 -16.05 -6.49 12.95
CA SER A 80 -17.04 -7.39 12.36
C SER A 80 -16.60 -8.85 12.41
N LYS A 81 -17.58 -9.76 12.48
CA LYS A 81 -17.33 -11.22 12.49
C LYS A 81 -16.54 -11.67 11.27
N GLY A 82 -16.86 -11.10 10.10
CA GLY A 82 -16.16 -11.45 8.86
C GLY A 82 -14.70 -11.03 8.89
N VAL A 83 -14.39 -9.83 9.39
CA VAL A 83 -13.01 -9.33 9.56
C VAL A 83 -12.25 -10.16 10.58
N LEU A 84 -12.83 -10.49 11.73
CA LEU A 84 -12.20 -11.33 12.75
C LEU A 84 -11.94 -12.76 12.25
N GLY A 85 -12.88 -13.32 11.50
CA GLY A 85 -12.68 -14.63 10.89
C GLY A 85 -11.51 -14.64 9.90
N GLN A 86 -11.30 -13.54 9.18
CA GLN A 86 -10.16 -13.37 8.28
C GLN A 86 -8.84 -13.12 9.03
N GLU A 87 -8.89 -12.35 10.12
CA GLU A 87 -7.74 -12.05 10.96
C GLU A 87 -7.07 -13.31 11.52
N LEU A 88 -7.89 -14.27 11.93
CA LEU A 88 -7.48 -15.52 12.56
C LEU A 88 -7.38 -16.70 11.59
N SER A 89 -7.70 -16.50 10.31
CA SER A 89 -7.73 -17.57 9.33
C SER A 89 -6.34 -18.04 8.92
N THR A 90 -6.18 -19.35 8.79
CA THR A 90 -5.02 -20.01 8.16
C THR A 90 -5.33 -20.54 6.76
N GLU A 91 -6.56 -20.32 6.26
CA GLU A 91 -6.91 -20.71 4.89
C GLU A 91 -6.13 -19.88 3.87
N ARG A 92 -5.45 -20.53 2.93
CA ARG A 92 -4.60 -19.88 1.91
C ARG A 92 -5.38 -18.93 0.99
N TRP A 93 -6.63 -19.26 0.66
CA TRP A 93 -7.45 -18.50 -0.28
C TRP A 93 -8.82 -18.21 0.32
N ILE A 94 -9.11 -16.94 0.51
CA ILE A 94 -10.39 -16.47 1.06
C ILE A 94 -11.19 -15.80 -0.06
N GLU A 95 -12.44 -16.23 -0.28
CA GLU A 95 -13.30 -15.69 -1.34
C GLU A 95 -13.58 -14.20 -1.12
N ILE A 96 -13.46 -13.42 -2.21
CA ILE A 96 -13.90 -12.02 -2.22
C ILE A 96 -15.40 -12.01 -2.54
N PRO A 97 -16.25 -11.49 -1.65
CA PRO A 97 -17.69 -11.34 -1.92
C PRO A 97 -17.95 -10.66 -3.27
N LYS A 98 -19.01 -11.09 -3.94
CA LYS A 98 -19.36 -10.56 -5.27
C LYS A 98 -19.54 -9.04 -5.23
N GLU A 99 -20.18 -8.52 -4.18
CA GLU A 99 -20.46 -7.12 -3.96
C GLU A 99 -19.15 -6.30 -3.88
N ILE A 100 -18.16 -6.79 -3.16
CA ILE A 100 -16.83 -6.16 -3.07
C ILE A 100 -16.17 -6.16 -4.47
N ARG A 101 -16.23 -7.26 -5.22
CA ARG A 101 -15.64 -7.34 -6.57
C ARG A 101 -16.30 -6.37 -7.55
N GLU A 102 -17.61 -6.18 -7.47
CA GLU A 102 -18.32 -5.20 -8.31
C GLU A 102 -17.91 -3.75 -7.94
N ILE A 103 -17.68 -3.47 -6.65
CA ILE A 103 -17.16 -2.17 -6.23
C ILE A 103 -15.70 -2.00 -6.67
N TYR A 104 -14.86 -3.04 -6.59
CA TYR A 104 -13.49 -3.00 -7.10
C TYR A 104 -13.45 -2.61 -8.59
N LYS A 105 -14.29 -3.21 -9.42
CA LYS A 105 -14.41 -2.82 -10.83
C LYS A 105 -14.87 -1.35 -10.98
N LYS A 106 -15.90 -0.94 -10.23
CA LYS A 106 -16.44 0.43 -10.26
C LYS A 106 -15.37 1.48 -9.90
N ILE A 107 -14.43 1.17 -9.00
CA ILE A 107 -13.34 2.06 -8.61
C ILE A 107 -12.10 1.97 -9.50
N GLY A 108 -12.15 1.18 -10.59
CA GLY A 108 -11.10 1.11 -11.60
C GLY A 108 -10.07 -0.02 -11.39
N ARG A 109 -10.41 -1.08 -10.60
CA ARG A 109 -9.56 -2.28 -10.57
C ARG A 109 -9.89 -3.23 -11.72
N PRO A 110 -8.90 -3.99 -12.22
CA PRO A 110 -7.47 -4.01 -11.85
C PRO A 110 -6.73 -2.70 -12.16
N SER A 111 -5.86 -2.25 -11.25
CA SER A 111 -5.02 -1.08 -11.50
C SER A 111 -3.88 -1.43 -12.48
N PRO A 112 -3.43 -0.49 -13.32
CA PRO A 112 -2.41 -0.79 -14.31
C PRO A 112 -1.00 -0.87 -13.70
N LEU A 113 -0.12 -1.64 -14.38
CA LEU A 113 1.32 -1.63 -14.17
C LEU A 113 1.97 -0.80 -15.29
N PHE A 114 2.81 0.15 -14.94
CA PHE A 114 3.53 0.99 -15.90
C PHE A 114 5.02 0.66 -15.88
N ARG A 115 5.68 0.85 -17.03
CA ARG A 115 7.13 0.85 -17.12
C ARG A 115 7.65 2.29 -17.10
N ALA A 116 8.58 2.57 -16.19
CA ALA A 116 9.17 3.89 -15.97
C ALA A 116 10.33 4.14 -16.94
N LYS A 117 10.05 4.20 -18.24
CA LYS A 117 11.05 4.30 -19.30
C LYS A 117 11.83 5.62 -19.25
N GLY A 118 11.17 6.73 -18.94
CA GLY A 118 11.84 8.01 -18.79
C GLY A 118 12.84 7.99 -17.63
N LEU A 119 12.49 7.30 -16.53
CA LEU A 119 13.39 7.11 -15.38
C LEU A 119 14.57 6.18 -15.75
N GLU A 120 14.33 5.08 -16.45
CA GLU A 120 15.39 4.20 -16.93
C GLU A 120 16.43 4.95 -17.79
N GLU A 121 15.95 5.78 -18.72
CA GLU A 121 16.79 6.61 -19.60
C GLU A 121 17.54 7.69 -18.80
N HIS A 122 16.87 8.35 -17.86
CA HIS A 122 17.49 9.36 -16.98
C HIS A 122 18.62 8.77 -16.13
N LEU A 123 18.42 7.54 -15.64
CA LEU A 123 19.41 6.85 -14.79
C LEU A 123 20.51 6.15 -15.60
N ASP A 124 20.39 6.07 -16.93
CA ASP A 124 21.29 5.33 -17.82
C ASP A 124 21.53 3.89 -17.31
N THR A 125 20.43 3.17 -17.02
CA THR A 125 20.45 1.85 -16.39
C THR A 125 19.98 0.75 -17.35
N PRO A 126 20.56 -0.47 -17.29
CA PRO A 126 20.01 -1.64 -17.98
C PRO A 126 18.77 -2.22 -17.28
N ALA A 127 18.47 -1.81 -16.05
CA ALA A 127 17.31 -2.29 -15.33
C ALA A 127 16.01 -1.83 -15.97
N LYS A 128 14.99 -2.68 -15.92
CA LYS A 128 13.60 -2.37 -16.28
C LYS A 128 12.85 -2.02 -15.01
N ILE A 129 12.30 -0.81 -14.94
CA ILE A 129 11.61 -0.31 -13.75
C ILE A 129 10.11 -0.30 -14.01
N PHE A 130 9.36 -1.05 -13.22
CA PHE A 130 7.90 -1.08 -13.26
C PHE A 130 7.32 -0.44 -12.01
N TYR A 131 6.15 0.22 -12.15
CA TYR A 131 5.45 0.76 -11.00
C TYR A 131 3.95 0.49 -11.08
N LYS A 132 3.41 -0.09 -9.99
CA LYS A 132 1.99 -0.44 -9.86
C LYS A 132 1.20 0.77 -9.41
N ARG A 133 0.24 1.22 -10.21
CA ARG A 133 -0.49 2.49 -10.08
C ARG A 133 -1.66 2.41 -9.09
N GLU A 134 -1.38 2.21 -7.80
CA GLU A 134 -2.41 2.25 -6.75
C GLU A 134 -2.88 3.70 -6.45
N ASP A 135 -2.13 4.69 -6.87
CA ASP A 135 -2.49 6.11 -6.84
C ASP A 135 -3.67 6.48 -7.75
N MET A 136 -3.99 5.65 -8.75
CA MET A 136 -5.14 5.85 -9.64
C MET A 136 -6.49 5.49 -9.00
N SER A 137 -6.49 4.94 -7.79
CA SER A 137 -7.70 4.78 -6.97
C SER A 137 -8.42 6.13 -6.80
N PRO A 138 -9.77 6.19 -6.75
CA PRO A 138 -10.52 7.43 -6.54
C PRO A 138 -10.09 8.24 -5.30
N THR A 139 -9.51 7.56 -4.31
CA THR A 139 -9.00 8.22 -3.09
C THR A 139 -7.49 8.45 -3.13
N GLY A 140 -6.86 8.17 -4.27
CA GLY A 140 -5.46 8.44 -4.53
C GLY A 140 -4.47 7.52 -3.82
N SER A 141 -4.91 6.35 -3.32
CA SER A 141 -4.02 5.38 -2.67
C SER A 141 -4.59 3.96 -2.63
N HIS A 142 -3.74 2.96 -2.35
CA HIS A 142 -4.08 1.54 -2.17
C HIS A 142 -5.09 1.28 -1.04
N LYS A 143 -5.25 2.20 -0.09
CA LYS A 143 -6.02 1.96 1.14
C LYS A 143 -7.50 1.68 0.89
N LEU A 144 -8.06 2.13 -0.22
CA LEU A 144 -9.46 1.90 -0.57
C LEU A 144 -9.81 0.42 -0.71
N ASN A 145 -8.84 -0.44 -1.06
CA ASN A 145 -9.09 -1.88 -1.21
C ASN A 145 -9.60 -2.51 0.09
N THR A 146 -8.90 -2.28 1.20
CA THR A 146 -9.31 -2.80 2.51
C THR A 146 -10.48 -2.01 3.10
N ALA A 147 -10.58 -0.70 2.85
CA ALA A 147 -11.69 0.11 3.35
C ALA A 147 -13.05 -0.41 2.86
N ILE A 148 -13.14 -0.78 1.57
CA ILE A 148 -14.36 -1.38 1.00
C ILE A 148 -14.68 -2.71 1.67
N ALA A 149 -13.69 -3.57 1.89
CA ALA A 149 -13.90 -4.86 2.52
C ALA A 149 -14.37 -4.71 3.98
N GLN A 150 -13.73 -3.85 4.76
CA GLN A 150 -14.11 -3.63 6.15
C GLN A 150 -15.50 -2.99 6.28
N ALA A 151 -15.83 -2.01 5.43
CA ALA A 151 -17.17 -1.39 5.41
C ALA A 151 -18.26 -2.40 4.98
N TYR A 152 -17.96 -3.29 4.03
CA TYR A 152 -18.87 -4.36 3.63
C TYR A 152 -19.22 -5.28 4.81
N TYR A 153 -18.20 -5.80 5.52
CA TYR A 153 -18.44 -6.73 6.63
C TYR A 153 -19.09 -6.05 7.85
N ALA A 154 -18.80 -4.77 8.10
CA ALA A 154 -19.51 -4.01 9.13
C ALA A 154 -21.00 -3.87 8.80
N LYS A 155 -21.34 -3.57 7.55
CA LYS A 155 -22.73 -3.50 7.09
C LYS A 155 -23.43 -4.85 7.19
N GLU A 156 -22.79 -5.97 6.85
CA GLU A 156 -23.35 -7.30 6.99
C GLU A 156 -23.68 -7.65 8.46
N ASP A 157 -22.94 -7.13 9.41
CA ASP A 157 -23.20 -7.26 10.84
C ASP A 157 -24.29 -6.28 11.36
N GLY A 158 -24.85 -5.41 10.50
CA GLY A 158 -25.90 -4.45 10.86
C GLY A 158 -25.38 -3.19 11.58
N ILE A 159 -24.10 -2.88 11.47
CA ILE A 159 -23.46 -1.70 12.03
C ILE A 159 -23.88 -0.45 11.24
N GLU A 160 -24.03 0.68 11.92
CA GLU A 160 -24.44 1.95 11.33
C GLU A 160 -23.25 2.91 11.12
N ARG A 161 -22.17 2.76 11.92
CA ARG A 161 -21.00 3.66 11.94
C ARG A 161 -19.67 2.90 11.95
N LEU A 162 -18.68 3.41 11.21
CA LEU A 162 -17.28 3.05 11.41
C LEU A 162 -16.51 4.23 12.03
N THR A 163 -15.72 3.93 13.07
CA THR A 163 -14.75 4.86 13.67
C THR A 163 -13.35 4.48 13.25
N THR A 164 -12.48 5.47 13.13
CA THR A 164 -11.09 5.20 12.73
C THR A 164 -10.15 6.33 13.10
N GLU A 165 -8.86 6.01 13.09
CA GLU A 165 -7.76 6.97 13.09
C GLU A 165 -7.32 7.32 11.67
N THR A 166 -6.57 8.40 11.50
CA THR A 166 -5.78 8.65 10.29
C THR A 166 -4.57 9.52 10.59
N GLY A 167 -3.38 9.14 10.08
CA GLY A 167 -2.15 9.94 10.16
C GLY A 167 -2.19 11.10 9.17
N ALA A 168 -1.82 10.84 7.93
CA ALA A 168 -1.76 11.85 6.85
C ALA A 168 -3.13 12.17 6.21
N GLY A 169 -4.17 11.41 6.52
CA GLY A 169 -5.52 11.56 5.97
C GLY A 169 -5.86 10.60 4.82
N GLN A 170 -4.91 9.85 4.26
CA GLN A 170 -5.20 8.91 3.16
C GLN A 170 -6.15 7.78 3.59
N TRP A 171 -5.96 7.26 4.81
CA TRP A 171 -6.83 6.21 5.33
C TRP A 171 -8.23 6.74 5.61
N GLY A 172 -8.35 7.87 6.33
CA GLY A 172 -9.65 8.51 6.58
C GLY A 172 -10.40 8.81 5.28
N THR A 173 -9.70 9.30 4.24
CA THR A 173 -10.29 9.53 2.91
C THR A 173 -10.83 8.23 2.29
N ALA A 174 -10.06 7.14 2.36
CA ALA A 174 -10.47 5.85 1.82
C ALA A 174 -11.69 5.27 2.55
N LEU A 175 -11.69 5.34 3.89
CA LEU A 175 -12.80 4.83 4.69
C LEU A 175 -14.06 5.69 4.53
N SER A 176 -13.95 7.03 4.47
CA SER A 176 -15.09 7.91 4.23
C SER A 176 -15.80 7.57 2.91
N LEU A 177 -15.04 7.32 1.81
CA LEU A 177 -15.64 6.88 0.55
C LEU A 177 -16.29 5.49 0.69
N ALA A 178 -15.61 4.54 1.33
CA ALA A 178 -16.13 3.18 1.51
C ALA A 178 -17.43 3.18 2.33
N CYS A 179 -17.48 3.93 3.44
CA CYS A 179 -18.69 4.10 4.25
C CYS A 179 -19.81 4.72 3.42
N LYS A 180 -19.53 5.77 2.64
CA LYS A 180 -20.54 6.39 1.77
C LYS A 180 -21.11 5.40 0.74
N LEU A 181 -20.27 4.57 0.13
CA LEU A 181 -20.69 3.53 -0.83
C LEU A 181 -21.55 2.44 -0.17
N MET A 182 -21.32 2.17 1.11
CA MET A 182 -22.05 1.14 1.89
C MET A 182 -23.27 1.69 2.64
N GLY A 183 -23.42 3.03 2.71
CA GLY A 183 -24.51 3.67 3.47
C GLY A 183 -24.24 3.67 4.98
N LEU A 184 -22.99 3.73 5.40
CA LEU A 184 -22.53 3.83 6.78
C LEU A 184 -22.09 5.26 7.10
N GLU A 185 -22.17 5.65 8.37
CA GLU A 185 -21.51 6.84 8.90
C GLU A 185 -19.99 6.58 9.07
N CYS A 186 -19.18 7.63 8.97
CA CYS A 186 -17.73 7.55 9.15
C CYS A 186 -17.24 8.64 10.10
N LEU A 187 -16.62 8.24 11.22
CA LEU A 187 -15.98 9.15 12.18
C LEU A 187 -14.48 8.94 12.19
N VAL A 188 -13.72 10.00 11.89
CA VAL A 188 -12.27 9.95 11.69
C VAL A 188 -11.54 10.82 12.72
N TYR A 189 -10.68 10.23 13.52
CA TYR A 189 -9.73 10.91 14.39
C TYR A 189 -8.42 11.14 13.65
N MET A 190 -8.17 12.38 13.23
CA MET A 190 -6.97 12.73 12.45
C MET A 190 -5.89 13.33 13.35
N VAL A 191 -4.66 12.82 13.26
CA VAL A 191 -3.50 13.34 13.99
C VAL A 191 -3.40 14.86 13.84
N LYS A 192 -3.41 15.61 14.96
CA LYS A 192 -3.57 17.07 15.03
C LYS A 192 -2.56 17.84 14.17
N VAL A 193 -1.30 17.42 14.14
CA VAL A 193 -0.27 18.05 13.30
C VAL A 193 -0.62 17.90 11.82
N SER A 194 -1.01 16.71 11.38
CA SER A 194 -1.41 16.45 9.98
C SER A 194 -2.72 17.14 9.61
N PHE A 195 -3.67 17.24 10.54
CA PHE A 195 -4.91 17.98 10.34
C PHE A 195 -4.67 19.46 9.98
N LYS A 196 -3.62 20.07 10.57
CA LYS A 196 -3.19 21.44 10.26
C LYS A 196 -2.41 21.53 8.94
N GLN A 197 -1.50 20.58 8.69
CA GLN A 197 -0.64 20.58 7.51
C GLN A 197 -1.36 20.22 6.21
N LYS A 198 -2.46 19.43 6.28
CA LYS A 198 -3.13 18.85 5.13
C LYS A 198 -4.64 19.17 5.10
N PRO A 199 -5.04 20.45 5.00
CA PRO A 199 -6.45 20.87 5.13
C PRO A 199 -7.35 20.25 4.05
N TYR A 200 -6.83 20.05 2.85
CA TYR A 200 -7.61 19.47 1.74
C TYR A 200 -7.97 17.99 1.96
N ARG A 201 -7.21 17.25 2.77
CA ARG A 201 -7.59 15.88 3.16
C ARG A 201 -8.90 15.87 3.93
N LYS A 202 -9.05 16.79 4.91
CA LYS A 202 -10.31 17.00 5.63
C LYS A 202 -11.44 17.31 4.66
N THR A 203 -11.24 18.24 3.72
CA THR A 203 -12.28 18.63 2.74
C THR A 203 -12.73 17.43 1.92
N VAL A 204 -11.81 16.58 1.45
CA VAL A 204 -12.17 15.36 0.67
C VAL A 204 -12.98 14.38 1.53
N MET A 205 -12.60 14.14 2.79
CA MET A 205 -13.37 13.29 3.71
C MET A 205 -14.78 13.83 3.90
N GLN A 206 -14.93 15.14 4.09
CA GLN A 206 -16.25 15.80 4.24
C GLN A 206 -17.11 15.74 2.96
N ILE A 207 -16.51 15.79 1.76
CA ILE A 207 -17.22 15.57 0.49
C ILE A 207 -17.81 14.14 0.43
N TYR A 208 -17.16 13.17 1.08
CA TYR A 208 -17.68 11.82 1.22
C TYR A 208 -18.55 11.63 2.49
N ASP A 209 -19.02 12.72 3.10
CA ASP A 209 -19.82 12.74 4.34
C ASP A 209 -19.11 12.15 5.57
N GLY A 210 -17.78 12.16 5.62
CA GLY A 210 -17.00 11.76 6.78
C GLY A 210 -16.87 12.89 7.80
N ASP A 211 -17.10 12.58 9.07
CA ASP A 211 -16.83 13.47 10.20
C ASP A 211 -15.37 13.37 10.61
N VAL A 212 -14.65 14.50 10.67
CA VAL A 212 -13.21 14.54 10.94
C VAL A 212 -12.89 15.39 12.14
N ILE A 213 -12.28 14.78 13.14
CA ILE A 213 -11.91 15.42 14.43
C ILE A 213 -10.39 15.37 14.59
N PRO A 214 -9.74 16.49 14.97
CA PRO A 214 -8.31 16.46 15.29
C PRO A 214 -8.06 15.70 16.60
N SER A 215 -7.10 14.78 16.62
CA SER A 215 -6.70 13.98 17.79
C SER A 215 -5.33 14.44 18.32
N PRO A 216 -5.18 14.62 19.65
CA PRO A 216 -6.18 14.40 20.73
C PRO A 216 -7.32 15.40 20.72
N SER A 217 -8.51 14.95 21.16
CA SER A 217 -9.75 15.72 21.13
C SER A 217 -10.44 15.84 22.52
N ASN A 218 -11.42 16.72 22.62
CA ASN A 218 -12.28 16.82 23.81
C ASN A 218 -13.55 15.94 23.71
N THR A 219 -13.65 15.06 22.70
CA THR A 219 -14.83 14.21 22.48
C THR A 219 -14.74 12.85 23.17
N THR A 220 -13.54 12.42 23.57
CA THR A 220 -13.26 11.17 24.27
C THR A 220 -12.64 11.42 25.64
N GLU A 221 -12.74 10.48 26.55
CA GLU A 221 -12.13 10.60 27.89
C GLU A 221 -10.61 10.54 27.78
N TYR A 222 -10.10 9.65 26.90
CA TYR A 222 -8.64 9.55 26.67
C TYR A 222 -8.07 10.83 26.05
N GLY A 223 -8.73 11.37 25.04
CA GLY A 223 -8.32 12.66 24.42
C GLY A 223 -8.31 13.81 25.40
N LYS A 224 -9.34 13.92 26.27
CA LYS A 224 -9.38 14.91 27.38
C LYS A 224 -8.21 14.78 28.33
N LYS A 225 -7.86 13.53 28.71
CA LYS A 225 -6.71 13.26 29.58
C LYS A 225 -5.40 13.74 28.96
N VAL A 226 -5.14 13.39 27.69
CA VAL A 226 -3.95 13.82 26.95
C VAL A 226 -3.87 15.36 26.85
N LEU A 227 -5.00 16.03 26.56
CA LEU A 227 -5.04 17.48 26.48
C LEU A 227 -4.91 18.20 27.83
N ALA A 228 -5.34 17.55 28.93
CA ALA A 228 -5.13 18.08 30.28
C ALA A 228 -3.65 18.05 30.69
N GLU A 229 -2.91 17.02 30.27
CA GLU A 229 -1.46 16.92 30.50
C GLU A 229 -0.66 17.85 29.57
N ASN A 230 -1.07 17.97 28.30
CA ASN A 230 -0.42 18.84 27.32
C ASN A 230 -1.44 19.39 26.33
N PRO A 231 -1.95 20.64 26.51
CA PRO A 231 -2.94 21.26 25.62
C PRO A 231 -2.46 21.42 24.17
N ASP A 232 -1.15 21.53 23.96
CA ASP A 232 -0.52 21.69 22.65
C ASP A 232 0.00 20.38 22.06
N HIS A 233 -0.36 19.23 22.63
CA HIS A 233 0.09 17.93 22.15
C HIS A 233 -0.15 17.79 20.64
N PRO A 234 0.89 17.41 19.84
CA PRO A 234 0.79 17.33 18.37
C PRO A 234 -0.09 16.18 17.88
N GLY A 235 -0.37 15.22 18.77
CA GLY A 235 -1.03 13.96 18.45
C GLY A 235 -0.05 12.90 17.96
N SER A 236 -0.48 11.64 18.06
CA SER A 236 0.16 10.48 17.44
C SER A 236 -0.90 9.56 16.88
N LEU A 237 -0.47 8.60 16.04
CA LEU A 237 -1.41 7.63 15.50
C LEU A 237 -1.98 6.73 16.61
N GLY A 238 -1.14 6.32 17.58
CA GLY A 238 -1.57 5.52 18.74
C GLY A 238 -2.64 6.22 19.60
N ILE A 239 -2.54 7.54 19.81
CA ILE A 239 -3.56 8.32 20.51
C ILE A 239 -4.87 8.34 19.71
N ALA A 240 -4.80 8.57 18.41
CA ALA A 240 -5.98 8.60 17.54
C ALA A 240 -6.68 7.22 17.46
N ILE A 241 -5.91 6.12 17.49
CA ILE A 241 -6.42 4.75 17.61
C ILE A 241 -7.19 4.58 18.93
N SER A 242 -6.60 4.99 20.06
CA SER A 242 -7.24 4.88 21.37
C SER A 242 -8.57 5.62 21.40
N GLU A 243 -8.66 6.85 20.86
CA GLU A 243 -9.91 7.63 20.78
C GLU A 243 -10.95 6.94 19.90
N ALA A 244 -10.56 6.40 18.74
CA ALA A 244 -11.47 5.72 17.84
C ALA A 244 -12.02 4.42 18.45
N ILE A 245 -11.19 3.64 19.14
CA ILE A 245 -11.61 2.41 19.83
C ILE A 245 -12.51 2.73 21.03
N GLU A 246 -12.24 3.80 21.79
CA GLU A 246 -13.10 4.23 22.90
C GLU A 246 -14.54 4.47 22.43
N VAL A 247 -14.70 5.13 21.27
CA VAL A 247 -16.04 5.35 20.68
C VAL A 247 -16.67 4.03 20.27
N ALA A 248 -15.93 3.14 19.59
CA ALA A 248 -16.47 1.84 19.16
C ALA A 248 -16.90 0.96 20.36
N LEU A 249 -16.18 1.03 21.48
CA LEU A 249 -16.52 0.30 22.71
C LEU A 249 -17.73 0.88 23.45
N SER A 250 -18.06 2.15 23.22
CA SER A 250 -19.15 2.86 23.89
C SER A 250 -20.48 2.89 23.10
N ASP A 251 -20.47 2.43 21.85
CA ASP A 251 -21.63 2.45 20.94
C ASP A 251 -21.78 1.09 20.23
N ASP A 252 -22.82 0.33 20.60
CA ASP A 252 -23.10 -1.00 20.02
C ASP A 252 -23.40 -0.97 18.51
N LYS A 253 -23.59 0.21 17.92
CA LYS A 253 -23.79 0.42 16.49
C LYS A 253 -22.54 0.88 15.75
N ALA A 254 -21.42 0.98 16.43
CA ALA A 254 -20.16 1.42 15.86
C ALA A 254 -19.09 0.31 15.93
N TYR A 255 -18.36 0.14 14.83
CA TYR A 255 -17.13 -0.65 14.83
C TYR A 255 -15.91 0.21 14.51
N TYR A 256 -14.75 -0.23 15.00
CA TYR A 256 -13.46 0.32 14.66
C TYR A 256 -12.94 -0.28 13.34
N SER A 257 -12.28 0.54 12.53
CA SER A 257 -11.66 0.14 11.27
C SER A 257 -10.27 0.73 11.17
N LEU A 258 -9.31 0.00 10.61
CA LEU A 258 -7.92 0.45 10.50
C LEU A 258 -7.31 0.20 9.14
N GLY A 259 -6.37 1.07 8.74
CA GLY A 259 -5.80 1.07 7.40
C GLY A 259 -4.52 0.28 7.21
N SER A 260 -4.00 -0.38 8.26
CA SER A 260 -2.76 -1.15 8.21
C SER A 260 -2.64 -2.09 9.43
N VAL A 261 -1.52 -2.74 9.61
CA VAL A 261 -1.06 -3.55 10.76
C VAL A 261 -1.70 -4.94 10.84
N LEU A 262 -3.02 -5.06 10.95
CA LEU A 262 -3.68 -6.34 11.16
C LEU A 262 -3.70 -7.22 9.90
N ASN A 263 -3.75 -8.54 10.11
CA ASN A 263 -3.61 -9.54 9.04
C ASN A 263 -4.72 -9.44 7.98
N HIS A 264 -5.96 -9.16 8.39
CA HIS A 264 -7.06 -8.98 7.43
C HIS A 264 -6.81 -7.78 6.50
N VAL A 265 -6.15 -6.72 6.98
CA VAL A 265 -5.77 -5.60 6.11
C VAL A 265 -4.72 -6.04 5.09
N MET A 266 -3.68 -6.77 5.54
CA MET A 266 -2.66 -7.32 4.65
C MET A 266 -3.29 -8.24 3.59
N LEU A 267 -4.20 -9.12 4.01
CA LEU A 267 -4.98 -10.02 3.19
C LEU A 267 -5.73 -9.28 2.08
N HIS A 268 -6.52 -8.26 2.44
CA HIS A 268 -7.32 -7.50 1.46
C HIS A 268 -6.47 -6.80 0.41
N GLN A 269 -5.24 -6.41 0.75
CA GLN A 269 -4.33 -5.75 -0.19
C GLN A 269 -3.68 -6.71 -1.20
N THR A 270 -3.73 -8.03 -0.99
CA THR A 270 -3.07 -9.00 -1.87
C THR A 270 -3.62 -9.04 -3.29
N VAL A 271 -4.76 -8.41 -3.56
CA VAL A 271 -5.25 -8.16 -4.92
C VAL A 271 -4.19 -7.43 -5.77
N ILE A 272 -3.37 -6.56 -5.15
CA ILE A 272 -2.31 -5.80 -5.82
C ILE A 272 -1.26 -6.74 -6.41
N GLY A 273 -0.69 -7.62 -5.60
CA GLY A 273 0.35 -8.56 -6.02
C GLY A 273 -0.18 -9.62 -7.00
N GLN A 274 -1.44 -10.07 -6.83
CA GLN A 274 -2.06 -10.97 -7.79
C GLN A 274 -2.20 -10.31 -9.17
N GLU A 275 -2.59 -9.04 -9.23
CA GLU A 275 -2.65 -8.29 -10.47
C GLU A 275 -1.26 -8.05 -11.08
N ILE A 276 -0.24 -7.72 -10.26
CA ILE A 276 1.15 -7.57 -10.74
C ILE A 276 1.63 -8.88 -11.40
N LYS A 277 1.37 -10.05 -10.80
CA LYS A 277 1.71 -11.35 -11.38
C LYS A 277 1.13 -11.51 -12.77
N MET A 278 -0.20 -11.36 -12.89
CA MET A 278 -0.88 -11.47 -14.18
C MET A 278 -0.38 -10.45 -15.21
N GLN A 279 0.02 -9.26 -14.78
CA GLN A 279 0.56 -8.21 -15.66
C GLN A 279 1.98 -8.55 -16.13
N LEU A 280 2.83 -9.03 -15.25
CA LEU A 280 4.19 -9.46 -15.61
C LEU A 280 4.17 -10.69 -16.52
N ASP A 281 3.24 -11.64 -16.29
CA ASP A 281 3.02 -12.80 -17.16
C ASP A 281 2.68 -12.40 -18.61
N GLN A 282 1.93 -11.29 -18.81
CA GLN A 282 1.61 -10.80 -20.17
C GLN A 282 2.84 -10.37 -20.97
N ILE A 283 3.93 -10.05 -20.30
CA ILE A 283 5.17 -9.56 -20.93
C ILE A 283 6.35 -10.52 -20.71
N ASP A 284 6.08 -11.72 -20.24
CA ASP A 284 7.08 -12.77 -19.93
C ASP A 284 8.23 -12.23 -19.05
N ALA A 285 7.85 -11.50 -17.98
CA ALA A 285 8.80 -10.90 -17.03
C ALA A 285 8.64 -11.48 -15.63
N THR A 286 9.77 -11.65 -14.94
CA THR A 286 9.85 -12.06 -13.54
C THR A 286 10.53 -10.94 -12.74
N PRO A 287 10.03 -10.54 -11.55
CA PRO A 287 10.67 -9.51 -10.77
C PRO A 287 11.94 -10.04 -10.09
N ASP A 288 13.03 -9.28 -10.18
CA ASP A 288 14.28 -9.53 -9.42
C ASP A 288 14.27 -8.77 -8.09
N VAL A 289 13.60 -7.61 -8.06
CA VAL A 289 13.46 -6.76 -6.87
C VAL A 289 12.04 -6.21 -6.80
N MET A 290 11.39 -6.34 -5.65
CA MET A 290 10.12 -5.70 -5.36
C MET A 290 10.26 -4.74 -4.18
N VAL A 291 9.78 -3.52 -4.34
CA VAL A 291 9.90 -2.47 -3.32
C VAL A 291 8.54 -1.89 -2.95
N GLY A 292 8.29 -1.76 -1.66
CA GLY A 292 7.10 -1.08 -1.14
C GLY A 292 7.44 -0.28 0.12
N CYS A 293 6.82 0.90 0.28
CA CYS A 293 6.97 1.67 1.51
C CYS A 293 6.20 1.03 2.67
N VAL A 294 6.73 1.15 3.87
CA VAL A 294 6.13 0.61 5.09
C VAL A 294 5.96 1.66 6.18
N GLY A 295 4.72 1.77 6.68
CA GLY A 295 4.39 2.26 8.02
C GLY A 295 3.98 1.04 8.82
N GLY A 296 2.67 0.69 8.82
CA GLY A 296 2.21 -0.59 9.37
C GLY A 296 2.33 -1.78 8.41
N GLY A 297 2.77 -1.61 7.15
CA GLY A 297 3.13 -2.70 6.24
C GLY A 297 2.12 -3.06 5.14
N SER A 298 0.90 -2.48 5.10
CA SER A 298 -0.17 -2.92 4.19
C SER A 298 0.15 -2.76 2.70
N ASN A 299 0.82 -1.69 2.31
CA ASN A 299 1.25 -1.46 0.95
C ASN A 299 2.26 -2.51 0.47
N PHE A 300 3.28 -2.76 1.29
CA PHE A 300 4.31 -3.76 1.02
C PHE A 300 3.72 -5.17 0.95
N ALA A 301 2.98 -5.58 1.99
CA ALA A 301 2.35 -6.90 2.06
C ALA A 301 1.44 -7.17 0.85
N GLY A 302 0.59 -6.19 0.49
CA GLY A 302 -0.34 -6.34 -0.63
C GLY A 302 0.34 -6.64 -1.96
N SER A 303 1.48 -5.99 -2.23
CA SER A 303 2.21 -6.21 -3.48
C SER A 303 3.11 -7.43 -3.45
N THR A 304 3.69 -7.79 -2.29
CA THR A 304 4.77 -8.79 -2.20
C THR A 304 4.32 -10.16 -1.72
N PHE A 305 3.32 -10.29 -0.85
CA PHE A 305 2.92 -11.58 -0.28
C PHE A 305 2.64 -12.67 -1.32
N PRO A 306 1.91 -12.42 -2.43
CA PRO A 306 1.72 -13.42 -3.47
C PRO A 306 3.03 -13.92 -4.12
N PHE A 307 4.09 -13.10 -4.13
CA PHE A 307 5.42 -13.44 -4.64
C PHE A 307 6.31 -14.08 -3.58
N ILE A 308 6.19 -13.67 -2.32
CA ILE A 308 6.91 -14.29 -1.18
C ILE A 308 6.56 -15.77 -1.07
N LYS A 309 5.30 -16.13 -1.33
CA LYS A 309 4.88 -17.53 -1.45
C LYS A 309 5.79 -18.31 -2.41
N ASP A 310 6.03 -17.78 -3.60
CA ASP A 310 6.83 -18.46 -4.63
C ASP A 310 8.32 -18.49 -4.24
N LYS A 311 8.81 -17.46 -3.53
CA LYS A 311 10.16 -17.49 -2.94
C LYS A 311 10.31 -18.59 -1.89
N LEU A 312 9.32 -18.70 -0.99
CA LEU A 312 9.33 -19.72 0.07
C LEU A 312 9.20 -21.15 -0.47
N SER A 313 8.53 -21.34 -1.62
CA SER A 313 8.50 -22.64 -2.33
C SER A 313 9.75 -22.92 -3.18
N GLY A 314 10.62 -21.93 -3.37
CA GLY A 314 11.83 -22.05 -4.21
C GLY A 314 11.60 -21.81 -5.70
N ASP A 315 10.40 -21.33 -6.07
CA ASP A 315 10.02 -21.08 -7.47
C ASP A 315 10.44 -19.67 -7.97
N LEU A 316 10.84 -18.78 -7.06
CA LEU A 316 11.21 -17.39 -7.36
C LEU A 316 12.44 -16.97 -6.57
N ASP A 317 13.43 -16.39 -7.29
CA ASP A 317 14.56 -15.67 -6.69
C ASP A 317 14.31 -14.16 -6.85
N CYS A 318 13.76 -13.52 -5.82
CA CYS A 318 13.42 -12.10 -5.79
C CYS A 318 13.80 -11.47 -4.45
N GLU A 319 14.37 -10.29 -4.48
CA GLU A 319 14.61 -9.47 -3.29
C GLU A 319 13.35 -8.67 -2.96
N PHE A 320 12.90 -8.71 -1.71
CA PHE A 320 11.77 -7.92 -1.22
C PHE A 320 12.24 -6.86 -0.24
N ILE A 321 12.09 -5.59 -0.59
CA ILE A 321 12.66 -4.48 0.19
C ILE A 321 11.53 -3.60 0.74
N ALA A 322 11.45 -3.58 2.07
CA ALA A 322 10.56 -2.70 2.82
C ALA A 322 11.25 -1.34 3.03
N ALA A 323 10.74 -0.29 2.40
CA ALA A 323 11.29 1.06 2.51
C ALA A 323 10.60 1.81 3.67
N GLU A 324 11.35 2.13 4.71
CA GLU A 324 10.86 2.83 5.90
C GLU A 324 11.52 4.22 6.08
N PRO A 325 10.84 5.18 6.75
CA PRO A 325 11.44 6.49 7.00
C PRO A 325 12.50 6.39 8.11
N SER A 326 13.61 7.10 7.95
CA SER A 326 14.65 7.22 8.98
C SER A 326 14.12 7.81 10.30
N SER A 327 13.04 8.58 10.23
CA SER A 327 12.36 9.16 11.40
C SER A 327 11.44 8.19 12.17
N CYS A 328 11.12 7.02 11.59
CA CYS A 328 10.28 5.99 12.22
C CYS A 328 10.69 4.58 11.74
N PRO A 329 11.93 4.13 12.08
CA PRO A 329 12.57 2.94 11.53
C PRO A 329 12.18 1.68 12.32
N THR A 330 10.93 1.24 12.21
CA THR A 330 10.35 0.17 13.01
C THR A 330 11.06 -1.18 12.87
N ILE A 331 11.41 -1.59 11.64
CA ILE A 331 12.09 -2.87 11.39
C ILE A 331 13.59 -2.76 11.65
N THR A 332 14.24 -1.69 11.15
CA THR A 332 15.70 -1.57 11.18
C THR A 332 16.26 -1.21 12.56
N GLN A 333 15.48 -0.51 13.40
CA GLN A 333 15.92 -0.05 14.73
C GLN A 333 14.98 -0.44 15.86
N GLY A 334 13.77 -0.93 15.56
CA GLY A 334 12.83 -1.40 16.58
C GLY A 334 13.20 -2.77 17.14
N GLU A 335 12.54 -3.15 18.23
CA GLU A 335 12.69 -4.47 18.87
C GLU A 335 11.58 -5.41 18.41
N TYR A 336 11.91 -6.69 18.17
CA TYR A 336 10.91 -7.72 17.88
C TYR A 336 10.35 -8.27 19.18
N LYS A 337 9.24 -7.67 19.63
CA LYS A 337 8.59 -8.00 20.92
C LYS A 337 7.07 -7.87 20.87
N TYR A 338 6.39 -8.31 21.92
CA TYR A 338 4.97 -8.00 22.11
C TYR A 338 4.79 -6.54 22.52
N ASP A 339 3.86 -5.83 21.82
CA ASP A 339 3.52 -4.45 22.13
C ASP A 339 2.05 -4.18 21.78
N PHE A 340 1.50 -3.08 22.28
CA PHE A 340 0.15 -2.63 21.96
C PHE A 340 0.09 -1.94 20.59
N GLY A 341 -1.04 -2.05 19.90
CA GLY A 341 -1.31 -1.31 18.68
C GLY A 341 -1.67 0.16 18.92
N ASP A 342 -2.13 0.50 20.13
CA ASP A 342 -2.56 1.84 20.55
C ASP A 342 -1.85 2.30 21.84
N THR A 343 -1.86 3.63 22.09
CA THR A 343 -1.12 4.21 23.22
C THR A 343 -1.78 3.92 24.58
N CYS A 344 -3.10 3.70 24.61
CA CYS A 344 -3.84 3.44 25.87
C CYS A 344 -3.87 1.96 26.27
N GLY A 345 -3.41 1.04 25.42
CA GLY A 345 -3.42 -0.40 25.68
C GLY A 345 -4.82 -1.04 25.57
N LEU A 346 -5.68 -0.52 24.72
CA LEU A 346 -7.02 -1.08 24.46
C LEU A 346 -6.98 -2.26 23.49
N THR A 347 -5.91 -2.33 22.65
CA THR A 347 -5.68 -3.43 21.71
C THR A 347 -4.98 -4.60 22.39
N PRO A 348 -5.07 -5.83 21.82
CA PRO A 348 -4.23 -6.94 22.27
C PRO A 348 -2.73 -6.65 22.09
N LEU A 349 -1.91 -7.36 22.83
CA LEU A 349 -0.48 -7.43 22.61
C LEU A 349 -0.20 -8.26 21.35
N ILE A 350 0.53 -7.68 20.41
CA ILE A 350 0.88 -8.28 19.13
C ILE A 350 2.40 -8.39 19.02
N LYS A 351 2.90 -9.54 18.59
CA LYS A 351 4.33 -9.72 18.33
C LYS A 351 4.71 -8.97 17.06
N MET A 352 5.53 -7.93 17.20
CA MET A 352 5.90 -7.03 16.09
C MET A 352 7.31 -6.47 16.28
N TYR A 353 7.88 -5.91 15.22
CA TYR A 353 8.93 -4.91 15.37
C TYR A 353 8.29 -3.59 15.82
N THR A 354 8.78 -3.01 16.91
CA THR A 354 8.20 -1.80 17.50
C THR A 354 9.25 -0.87 18.08
N LEU A 355 8.95 0.44 18.01
CA LEU A 355 9.71 1.51 18.69
C LEU A 355 9.12 1.83 20.07
N GLY A 356 8.02 1.14 20.47
CA GLY A 356 7.25 1.39 21.68
C GLY A 356 5.91 2.08 21.37
N HIS A 357 4.80 1.61 21.99
CA HIS A 357 3.46 2.15 21.73
C HIS A 357 3.25 3.60 22.19
N ASP A 358 4.15 4.12 23.01
CA ASP A 358 4.23 5.52 23.46
C ASP A 358 5.13 6.39 22.58
N TYR A 359 5.82 5.81 21.57
CA TYR A 359 6.70 6.53 20.67
C TYR A 359 5.95 7.61 19.86
N ILE A 360 6.44 8.83 19.89
CA ILE A 360 5.91 9.96 19.12
C ILE A 360 6.88 10.25 17.98
N PRO A 361 6.55 9.83 16.74
CA PRO A 361 7.42 10.10 15.59
C PRO A 361 7.57 11.58 15.31
N PRO A 362 8.75 12.05 14.85
CA PRO A 362 8.94 13.43 14.38
C PRO A 362 7.92 13.83 13.32
N SER A 363 7.69 15.15 13.19
CA SER A 363 6.74 15.70 12.23
C SER A 363 7.35 15.74 10.83
N VAL A 364 7.26 14.61 10.10
CA VAL A 364 7.66 14.52 8.70
C VAL A 364 6.44 14.46 7.77
N HIS A 365 6.60 14.82 6.50
CA HIS A 365 5.51 14.88 5.53
C HIS A 365 4.94 13.51 5.16
N ALA A 366 5.72 12.42 5.29
CA ALA A 366 5.26 11.03 5.11
C ALA A 366 4.43 10.55 6.33
N GLY A 367 3.37 11.28 6.67
CA GLY A 367 2.56 11.02 7.86
C GLY A 367 1.90 9.64 7.89
N GLY A 368 1.70 9.00 6.74
CA GLY A 368 1.18 7.64 6.64
C GLY A 368 2.19 6.53 7.04
N LEU A 369 3.47 6.89 7.21
CA LEU A 369 4.52 5.96 7.67
C LEU A 369 4.92 6.18 9.14
N ARG A 370 4.26 7.11 9.84
CA ARG A 370 4.57 7.48 11.24
C ARG A 370 3.79 6.59 12.23
N TYR A 371 4.11 5.31 12.24
CA TYR A 371 3.51 4.34 13.16
C TYR A 371 4.61 3.52 13.85
N HIS A 372 4.47 3.31 15.16
CA HIS A 372 5.49 2.72 16.01
C HIS A 372 5.71 1.22 15.79
N GLY A 373 4.76 0.51 15.16
CA GLY A 373 4.77 -0.95 15.06
C GLY A 373 4.57 -1.47 13.62
N MET A 374 5.05 -2.69 13.37
CA MET A 374 4.95 -3.36 12.08
C MET A 374 3.95 -4.51 12.12
N ALA A 375 3.18 -4.71 11.05
CA ALA A 375 2.26 -5.84 10.90
C ALA A 375 2.93 -7.17 11.28
N PRO A 376 2.27 -8.06 12.05
CA PRO A 376 2.87 -9.29 12.56
C PRO A 376 3.51 -10.16 11.49
N HIS A 377 2.83 -10.40 10.38
CA HIS A 377 3.37 -11.23 9.30
C HIS A 377 4.56 -10.56 8.56
N VAL A 378 4.54 -9.24 8.40
CA VAL A 378 5.70 -8.51 7.84
C VAL A 378 6.87 -8.54 8.81
N ALA A 379 6.61 -8.34 10.11
CA ALA A 379 7.62 -8.40 11.16
C ALA A 379 8.26 -9.81 11.24
N LEU A 380 7.43 -10.85 11.16
CA LEU A 380 7.89 -12.24 11.15
C LEU A 380 8.79 -12.53 9.94
N LEU A 381 8.37 -12.14 8.73
CA LEU A 381 9.17 -12.32 7.52
C LEU A 381 10.50 -11.56 7.55
N ALA A 382 10.53 -10.39 8.17
CA ALA A 382 11.77 -9.64 8.40
C ALA A 382 12.66 -10.34 9.43
N HIS A 383 12.08 -10.87 10.52
CA HIS A 383 12.78 -11.62 11.55
C HIS A 383 13.43 -12.89 11.00
N GLU A 384 12.71 -13.61 10.15
CA GLU A 384 13.16 -14.81 9.44
C GLU A 384 14.06 -14.49 8.21
N LYS A 385 14.38 -13.20 7.97
CA LYS A 385 15.25 -12.73 6.87
C LYS A 385 14.74 -13.10 5.47
N VAL A 386 13.44 -13.27 5.32
CA VAL A 386 12.79 -13.47 4.01
C VAL A 386 12.71 -12.14 3.24
N ILE A 387 12.55 -11.04 3.97
CA ILE A 387 12.52 -9.67 3.44
C ILE A 387 13.62 -8.83 4.09
N GLU A 388 14.03 -7.77 3.38
CA GLU A 388 14.97 -6.75 3.86
C GLU A 388 14.23 -5.45 4.16
N ALA A 389 14.70 -4.66 5.15
CA ALA A 389 14.22 -3.31 5.39
C ALA A 389 15.36 -2.30 5.22
N ARG A 390 15.06 -1.14 4.62
CA ARG A 390 16.01 -0.03 4.45
C ARG A 390 15.35 1.29 4.79
N THR A 391 16.08 2.15 5.51
CA THR A 391 15.66 3.51 5.84
C THR A 391 15.96 4.49 4.71
N VAL A 392 15.11 5.52 4.59
CA VAL A 392 15.28 6.62 3.66
C VAL A 392 15.02 7.94 4.38
N ASN A 393 15.89 8.93 4.18
CA ASN A 393 15.75 10.27 4.71
C ASN A 393 14.73 11.10 3.92
N GLN A 394 14.07 12.04 4.57
CA GLN A 394 13.01 12.85 3.96
C GLN A 394 13.50 13.64 2.75
N ILE A 395 14.68 14.26 2.82
CA ILE A 395 15.26 15.03 1.71
C ILE A 395 15.47 14.11 0.49
N ASP A 396 16.09 12.94 0.66
CA ASP A 396 16.31 11.95 -0.40
C ASP A 396 15.00 11.49 -1.06
N VAL A 397 13.92 11.38 -0.25
CA VAL A 397 12.59 11.06 -0.74
C VAL A 397 12.08 12.13 -1.71
N PHE A 398 12.14 13.41 -1.34
CA PHE A 398 11.63 14.49 -2.18
C PHE A 398 12.50 14.74 -3.42
N GLU A 399 13.82 14.56 -3.33
CA GLU A 399 14.71 14.57 -4.51
C GLU A 399 14.31 13.46 -5.51
N SER A 400 14.16 12.24 -5.04
CA SER A 400 13.75 11.09 -5.86
C SER A 400 12.35 11.28 -6.45
N ASN A 401 11.42 11.82 -5.68
CA ASN A 401 10.08 12.14 -6.14
C ASN A 401 10.09 13.19 -7.25
N LYS A 402 10.94 14.22 -7.13
CA LYS A 402 11.10 15.25 -8.16
C LYS A 402 11.63 14.65 -9.47
N ILE A 403 12.65 13.78 -9.39
CA ILE A 403 13.18 13.06 -10.57
C ILE A 403 12.06 12.22 -11.20
N PHE A 404 11.35 11.42 -10.40
CA PHE A 404 10.27 10.57 -10.88
C PHE A 404 9.15 11.38 -11.53
N ALA A 405 8.74 12.50 -10.92
CA ALA A 405 7.72 13.37 -11.49
C ALA A 405 8.14 14.01 -12.82
N GLN A 406 9.41 14.35 -12.97
CA GLN A 406 9.97 14.93 -14.19
C GLN A 406 10.10 13.92 -15.32
N THR A 407 10.34 12.65 -15.01
CA THR A 407 10.54 11.58 -15.99
C THR A 407 9.24 10.86 -16.37
N GLU A 408 8.36 10.62 -15.38
CA GLU A 408 7.15 9.82 -15.56
C GLU A 408 5.84 10.64 -15.54
N GLY A 409 5.92 11.95 -15.22
CA GLY A 409 4.76 12.84 -15.20
C GLY A 409 3.79 12.60 -14.04
N VAL A 410 4.19 11.87 -13.00
CA VAL A 410 3.37 11.52 -11.84
C VAL A 410 4.06 11.99 -10.55
N ILE A 411 3.36 12.77 -9.73
CA ILE A 411 3.88 13.25 -8.44
C ILE A 411 3.60 12.18 -7.36
N PRO A 412 4.61 11.50 -6.80
CA PRO A 412 4.42 10.51 -5.75
C PRO A 412 3.94 11.14 -4.44
N ALA A 413 3.18 10.42 -3.63
CA ALA A 413 3.00 10.79 -2.23
C ALA A 413 4.36 10.74 -1.51
N PRO A 414 4.59 11.54 -0.45
CA PRO A 414 5.83 11.46 0.35
C PRO A 414 6.09 10.03 0.85
N GLU A 415 5.05 9.29 1.19
CA GLU A 415 5.14 7.86 1.55
C GLU A 415 5.68 7.01 0.40
N THR A 416 5.11 7.17 -0.80
CA THR A 416 5.50 6.43 -2.01
C THR A 416 6.96 6.68 -2.38
N GLY A 417 7.43 7.89 -2.13
CA GLY A 417 8.80 8.30 -2.42
C GLY A 417 9.88 7.46 -1.76
N HIS A 418 9.59 6.86 -0.59
CA HIS A 418 10.52 5.93 0.03
C HIS A 418 10.78 4.71 -0.85
N ALA A 419 9.72 4.15 -1.45
CA ALA A 419 9.85 3.04 -2.39
C ALA A 419 10.49 3.48 -3.73
N VAL A 420 10.17 4.68 -4.21
CA VAL A 420 10.79 5.26 -5.42
C VAL A 420 12.29 5.43 -5.23
N LYS A 421 12.74 5.98 -4.08
CA LYS A 421 14.17 6.15 -3.77
C LYS A 421 14.93 4.81 -3.78
N ILE A 422 14.40 3.80 -3.10
CA ILE A 422 15.02 2.46 -3.10
C ILE A 422 15.03 1.86 -4.51
N GLY A 423 13.95 2.01 -5.28
CA GLY A 423 13.91 1.56 -6.68
C GLY A 423 14.97 2.25 -7.57
N ILE A 424 15.19 3.56 -7.37
CA ILE A 424 16.27 4.31 -8.03
C ILE A 424 17.64 3.78 -7.60
N ASP A 425 17.86 3.50 -6.32
CA ASP A 425 19.12 2.98 -5.81
C ASP A 425 19.44 1.59 -6.40
N GLU A 426 18.47 0.69 -6.50
CA GLU A 426 18.63 -0.61 -7.14
C GLU A 426 18.90 -0.47 -8.65
N ALA A 427 18.27 0.48 -9.33
CA ALA A 427 18.56 0.77 -10.74
C ALA A 427 19.98 1.32 -10.95
N ILE A 428 20.47 2.18 -10.04
CA ILE A 428 21.85 2.68 -10.04
C ILE A 428 22.84 1.54 -9.75
N LYS A 429 22.50 0.61 -8.85
CA LYS A 429 23.29 -0.59 -8.58
C LYS A 429 23.39 -1.47 -9.82
N ALA A 430 22.27 -1.73 -10.49
CA ALA A 430 22.22 -2.46 -11.76
C ALA A 430 23.09 -1.81 -12.84
N ARG A 431 23.09 -0.47 -12.97
CA ARG A 431 23.98 0.26 -13.87
C ARG A 431 25.47 0.01 -13.56
N LYS A 432 25.83 0.01 -12.27
CA LYS A 432 27.24 -0.19 -11.85
C LYS A 432 27.73 -1.61 -12.10
N THR A 433 26.85 -2.61 -11.96
CA THR A 433 27.18 -4.04 -12.17
C THR A 433 26.99 -4.47 -13.61
N GLY A 434 26.24 -3.72 -14.43
CA GLY A 434 25.84 -4.10 -15.79
C GLY A 434 24.76 -5.18 -15.84
N GLU A 435 24.11 -5.51 -14.72
CA GLU A 435 23.07 -6.53 -14.62
C GLU A 435 21.73 -6.00 -15.12
N GLU A 436 21.04 -6.75 -15.97
CA GLU A 436 19.64 -6.51 -16.28
C GLU A 436 18.79 -7.02 -15.12
N LYS A 437 17.96 -6.12 -14.53
CA LYS A 437 17.04 -6.47 -13.45
C LYS A 437 15.65 -5.90 -13.72
N ASN A 438 14.61 -6.66 -13.37
CA ASN A 438 13.23 -6.18 -13.32
C ASN A 438 12.93 -5.69 -11.90
N ILE A 439 12.81 -4.39 -11.73
CA ILE A 439 12.49 -3.73 -10.45
C ILE A 439 11.01 -3.35 -10.46
N VAL A 440 10.26 -3.80 -9.47
CA VAL A 440 8.83 -3.47 -9.32
C VAL A 440 8.61 -2.61 -8.09
N ILE A 441 8.10 -1.40 -8.29
CA ILE A 441 7.77 -0.45 -7.23
C ILE A 441 6.24 -0.47 -7.02
N ASN A 442 5.76 -0.68 -5.80
CA ASN A 442 4.36 -0.45 -5.51
C ASN A 442 4.11 1.04 -5.26
N PHE A 443 3.56 1.72 -6.28
CA PHE A 443 3.27 3.16 -6.26
C PHE A 443 1.98 3.41 -5.48
N SER A 444 2.12 3.51 -4.15
CA SER A 444 1.05 3.41 -3.15
C SER A 444 0.04 4.55 -3.15
N GLY A 445 0.45 5.74 -3.60
CA GLY A 445 -0.42 6.92 -3.66
C GLY A 445 0.21 8.12 -4.36
N HIS A 446 -0.62 9.08 -4.80
CA HIS A 446 -0.17 10.34 -5.41
C HIS A 446 0.04 11.45 -4.37
N GLY A 447 0.88 12.44 -4.72
CA GLY A 447 1.23 13.58 -3.88
C GLY A 447 0.38 14.85 -4.08
N LEU A 448 -0.68 14.81 -4.90
CA LEU A 448 -1.45 16.01 -5.25
C LEU A 448 -2.16 16.68 -4.05
N LEU A 449 -2.39 15.95 -2.96
CA LEU A 449 -2.93 16.49 -1.69
C LEU A 449 -1.83 16.73 -0.64
N ASP A 450 -0.56 16.55 -1.03
CA ASP A 450 0.62 16.68 -0.15
C ASP A 450 1.63 17.72 -0.69
N LEU A 451 1.17 18.65 -1.55
CA LEU A 451 2.00 19.63 -2.24
C LEU A 451 2.73 20.58 -1.27
N GLN A 452 2.23 20.78 -0.04
CA GLN A 452 2.94 21.56 0.96
C GLN A 452 4.34 21.00 1.26
N GLY A 453 4.49 19.66 1.31
CA GLY A 453 5.81 19.05 1.50
C GLY A 453 6.76 19.30 0.32
N TYR A 454 6.22 19.34 -0.90
CA TYR A 454 7.01 19.71 -2.08
C TYR A 454 7.39 21.18 -2.09
N ASP A 455 6.48 22.06 -1.64
CA ASP A 455 6.74 23.49 -1.51
C ASP A 455 7.87 23.74 -0.49
N ASP A 456 7.77 23.14 0.69
CA ASP A 456 8.80 23.19 1.73
C ASP A 456 10.15 22.65 1.23
N PHE A 457 10.16 21.58 0.42
CA PHE A 457 11.35 21.02 -0.21
C PHE A 457 11.97 22.01 -1.22
N LEU A 458 11.15 22.58 -2.12
CA LEU A 458 11.62 23.51 -3.15
C LEU A 458 12.15 24.82 -2.56
N GLU A 459 11.64 25.23 -1.40
CA GLU A 459 12.11 26.42 -0.66
C GLU A 459 13.28 26.13 0.28
N GLY A 460 13.75 24.86 0.36
CA GLY A 460 14.87 24.46 1.22
C GLY A 460 14.55 24.51 2.72
N LYS A 461 13.28 24.28 3.09
CA LYS A 461 12.79 24.32 4.47
C LYS A 461 12.70 22.92 5.13
N LEU A 462 12.91 21.84 4.35
CA LEU A 462 12.87 20.49 4.91
C LEU A 462 14.14 20.17 5.70
N GLU A 463 13.93 19.48 6.82
CA GLU A 463 14.98 18.88 7.65
C GLU A 463 14.79 17.36 7.66
N ASP A 464 15.90 16.59 7.82
CA ASP A 464 15.87 15.12 7.93
C ASP A 464 15.55 14.65 9.35
#